data_b10b05d3c5c3c126f504339193e8a955
#
_entry.id   b10b05d3c5c3c126f504339193e8a955
#
_cell.length_a   1.000
_cell.length_b   1.000
_cell.length_c   1.000
_cell.angle_alpha   90.00
_cell.angle_beta   90.00
_cell.angle_gamma   90.00
#
_symmetry.space_group_name_H-M   'P 1'
#
loop_
_entity.id
_entity.type
_entity.pdbx_description
1 polymer ?
#
loop_
_entity_poly.entity_id
_entity_poly.type
_entity_poly.pdbx_seq_one_letter_code
_entity_poly.pdbx_strand_id
1 'polypeptide(L)'
;MSTAAPAPLHAPAYGAFLARGFLAWLLIAALETLHGIARTLWLSPLLGDELARRVAVPGGVLIVFLVAWLTVRWIGARSTARLLAVGALWLLLMVGFDIVLAQSLGFSWERILADFDPRRGGLLGFGMATMLVMPWLAARLRGLR
;
A
#
# COMPACT_ATOMS: atom_id res chain seq x y z
N MET A 1 -24.02 45.15 18.91
CA MET A 1 -23.60 44.38 17.72
C MET A 1 -22.64 43.28 18.19
N SER A 2 -23.18 42.07 18.37
CA SER A 2 -22.37 40.90 18.81
C SER A 2 -21.73 40.27 17.58
N THR A 3 -20.43 40.40 17.44
CA THR A 3 -19.65 39.70 16.39
C THR A 3 -19.41 38.27 16.87
N ALA A 4 -20.29 37.35 16.44
CA ALA A 4 -20.06 35.95 16.65
C ALA A 4 -18.77 35.54 15.92
N ALA A 5 -17.76 35.04 16.66
CA ALA A 5 -16.53 34.50 16.08
C ALA A 5 -16.90 33.34 15.15
N PRO A 6 -16.28 33.22 13.97
CA PRO A 6 -16.53 32.09 13.08
C PRO A 6 -16.17 30.78 13.78
N ALA A 7 -17.09 29.82 13.72
CA ALA A 7 -16.85 28.48 14.27
C ALA A 7 -15.56 27.88 13.71
N PRO A 8 -14.73 27.24 14.54
CA PRO A 8 -13.50 26.62 14.06
C PRO A 8 -13.86 25.56 13.03
N LEU A 9 -13.29 25.67 11.82
CA LEU A 9 -13.37 24.64 10.80
C LEU A 9 -12.83 23.34 11.42
N HIS A 10 -13.74 22.44 11.76
CA HIS A 10 -13.38 21.16 12.35
C HIS A 10 -12.35 20.47 11.45
N ALA A 11 -11.13 20.32 11.95
CA ALA A 11 -10.17 19.41 11.35
C ALA A 11 -10.86 18.04 11.27
N PRO A 12 -10.85 17.34 10.12
CA PRO A 12 -11.51 16.04 10.00
C PRO A 12 -11.04 15.14 11.14
N ALA A 13 -12.02 14.54 11.85
CA ALA A 13 -11.73 13.65 12.95
C ALA A 13 -10.67 12.63 12.54
N TYR A 14 -9.75 12.28 13.44
CA TYR A 14 -8.66 11.34 13.18
C TYR A 14 -9.13 10.04 12.51
N GLY A 15 -10.36 9.60 12.78
CA GLY A 15 -10.97 8.44 12.15
C GLY A 15 -11.27 8.59 10.65
N ALA A 16 -11.54 9.81 10.15
CA ALA A 16 -12.01 9.99 8.78
C ALA A 16 -10.92 9.72 7.74
N PHE A 17 -9.69 10.21 7.95
CA PHE A 17 -8.59 9.96 6.99
C PHE A 17 -8.10 8.50 7.05
N LEU A 18 -8.15 7.85 8.22
CA LEU A 18 -7.81 6.42 8.34
C LEU A 18 -8.87 5.54 7.67
N ALA A 19 -10.17 5.85 7.81
CA ALA A 19 -11.23 5.13 7.12
C ALA A 19 -11.09 5.25 5.58
N ARG A 20 -10.81 6.45 5.08
CA ARG A 20 -10.51 6.65 3.64
C ARG A 20 -9.22 5.96 3.22
N GLY A 21 -8.20 5.97 4.07
CA GLY A 21 -6.96 5.22 3.87
C GLY A 21 -7.22 3.71 3.76
N PHE A 22 -8.09 3.16 4.60
CA PHE A 22 -8.52 1.76 4.53
C PHE A 22 -9.24 1.44 3.21
N LEU A 23 -10.16 2.31 2.76
CA LEU A 23 -10.85 2.11 1.48
C LEU A 23 -9.88 2.17 0.29
N ALA A 24 -8.90 3.08 0.32
CA ALA A 24 -7.83 3.11 -0.68
C ALA A 24 -6.97 1.84 -0.63
N TRP A 25 -6.70 1.30 0.56
CA TRP A 25 -6.00 0.03 0.70
C TRP A 25 -6.78 -1.15 0.10
N LEU A 26 -8.10 -1.21 0.24
CA LEU A 26 -8.89 -2.25 -0.42
C LEU A 26 -8.70 -2.23 -1.94
N LEU A 27 -8.59 -1.05 -2.54
CA LEU A 27 -8.28 -0.91 -3.96
C LEU A 27 -6.86 -1.42 -4.28
N ILE A 28 -5.86 -1.09 -3.43
CA ILE A 28 -4.50 -1.61 -3.57
C ILE A 28 -4.52 -3.14 -3.51
N ALA A 29 -5.15 -3.74 -2.49
CA ALA A 29 -5.21 -5.18 -2.30
C ALA A 29 -5.87 -5.89 -3.51
N ALA A 30 -6.95 -5.32 -4.06
CA ALA A 30 -7.59 -5.85 -5.26
C ALA A 30 -6.66 -5.80 -6.49
N LEU A 31 -6.01 -4.66 -6.73
CA LEU A 31 -5.10 -4.49 -7.87
C LEU A 31 -3.84 -5.34 -7.73
N GLU A 32 -3.26 -5.45 -6.54
CA GLU A 32 -2.11 -6.33 -6.27
C GLU A 32 -2.47 -7.80 -6.44
N THR A 33 -3.67 -8.21 -6.03
CA THR A 33 -4.16 -9.58 -6.28
C THR A 33 -4.27 -9.86 -7.78
N LEU A 34 -4.88 -8.95 -8.55
CA LEU A 34 -4.96 -9.08 -10.01
C LEU A 34 -3.57 -9.10 -10.66
N HIS A 35 -2.66 -8.25 -10.20
CA HIS A 35 -1.27 -8.22 -10.65
C HIS A 35 -0.56 -9.54 -10.34
N GLY A 36 -0.75 -10.11 -9.15
CA GLY A 36 -0.23 -11.42 -8.78
C GLY A 36 -0.77 -12.56 -9.64
N ILE A 37 -2.08 -12.54 -9.95
CA ILE A 37 -2.72 -13.50 -10.87
C ILE A 37 -2.11 -13.36 -12.28
N ALA A 38 -2.02 -12.15 -12.80
CA ALA A 38 -1.44 -11.87 -14.11
C ALA A 38 0.01 -12.36 -14.20
N ARG A 39 0.81 -12.09 -13.15
CA ARG A 39 2.18 -12.62 -13.03
C ARG A 39 2.20 -14.15 -13.12
N THR A 40 1.33 -14.81 -12.38
CA THR A 40 1.29 -16.28 -12.32
C THR A 40 0.87 -16.89 -13.65
N LEU A 41 -0.12 -16.29 -14.33
CA LEU A 41 -0.64 -16.81 -15.58
C LEU A 41 0.28 -16.52 -16.78
N TRP A 42 0.95 -15.39 -16.81
CA TRP A 42 1.69 -14.94 -18.00
C TRP A 42 3.21 -14.89 -17.83
N LEU A 43 3.71 -14.41 -16.66
CA LEU A 43 5.16 -14.30 -16.46
C LEU A 43 5.78 -15.60 -15.95
N SER A 44 5.15 -16.27 -14.99
CA SER A 44 5.73 -17.48 -14.40
C SER A 44 5.96 -18.62 -15.40
N PRO A 45 5.09 -18.87 -16.40
CA PRO A 45 5.36 -19.88 -17.44
C PRO A 45 6.55 -19.55 -18.34
N LEU A 46 6.87 -18.26 -18.52
CA LEU A 46 7.95 -17.81 -19.40
C LEU A 46 9.30 -17.69 -18.70
N LEU A 47 9.30 -17.20 -17.45
CA LEU A 47 10.52 -16.83 -16.72
C LEU A 47 10.85 -17.77 -15.56
N GLY A 48 9.92 -18.67 -15.20
CA GLY A 48 9.96 -19.38 -13.93
C GLY A 48 9.46 -18.49 -12.78
N ASP A 49 8.94 -19.14 -11.74
CA ASP A 49 8.22 -18.44 -10.66
C ASP A 49 9.10 -17.44 -9.87
N GLU A 50 10.37 -17.78 -9.64
CA GLU A 50 11.28 -16.93 -8.88
C GLU A 50 11.62 -15.63 -9.63
N LEU A 51 12.00 -15.72 -10.90
CA LEU A 51 12.33 -14.54 -11.70
C LEU A 51 11.09 -13.70 -11.97
N ALA A 52 9.94 -14.33 -12.25
CA ALA A 52 8.66 -13.65 -12.44
C ALA A 52 8.28 -12.80 -11.21
N ARG A 53 8.48 -13.31 -9.99
CA ARG A 53 8.24 -12.54 -8.76
C ARG A 53 9.13 -11.30 -8.68
N ARG A 54 10.43 -11.45 -8.95
CA ARG A 54 11.37 -10.31 -8.90
C ARG A 54 11.04 -9.25 -9.94
N VAL A 55 10.74 -9.64 -11.15
CA VAL A 55 10.38 -8.72 -12.25
C VAL A 55 9.05 -8.01 -12.00
N ALA A 56 8.12 -8.64 -11.27
CA ALA A 56 6.82 -8.07 -10.95
C ALA A 56 6.86 -6.99 -9.84
N VAL A 57 7.89 -6.98 -8.98
CA VAL A 57 7.97 -6.00 -7.86
C VAL A 57 7.83 -4.55 -8.32
N PRO A 58 8.51 -4.06 -9.36
CA PRO A 58 8.32 -2.69 -9.84
C PRO A 58 6.87 -2.38 -10.26
N GLY A 59 6.16 -3.36 -10.84
CA GLY A 59 4.75 -3.24 -11.19
C GLY A 59 3.87 -3.03 -9.98
N GLY A 60 4.08 -3.79 -8.92
CA GLY A 60 3.38 -3.62 -7.63
C GLY A 60 3.66 -2.24 -7.01
N VAL A 61 4.91 -1.82 -6.95
CA VAL A 61 5.29 -0.49 -6.46
C VAL A 61 4.58 0.62 -7.26
N LEU A 62 4.48 0.46 -8.59
CA LEU A 62 3.77 1.42 -9.43
C LEU A 62 2.27 1.46 -9.13
N ILE A 63 1.63 0.31 -8.91
CA ILE A 63 0.21 0.22 -8.52
C ILE A 63 -0.03 1.00 -7.23
N VAL A 64 0.77 0.76 -6.20
CA VAL A 64 0.66 1.47 -4.91
C VAL A 64 0.84 2.97 -5.10
N PHE A 65 1.84 3.39 -5.88
CA PHE A 65 2.07 4.80 -6.18
C PHE A 65 0.87 5.44 -6.89
N LEU A 66 0.32 4.80 -7.92
CA LEU A 66 -0.82 5.32 -8.66
C LEU A 66 -2.06 5.45 -7.79
N VAL A 67 -2.35 4.46 -6.96
CA VAL A 67 -3.47 4.56 -6.01
C VAL A 67 -3.23 5.69 -5.00
N ALA A 68 -2.03 5.79 -4.44
CA ALA A 68 -1.67 6.90 -3.56
C ALA A 68 -1.85 8.25 -4.28
N TRP A 69 -1.35 8.37 -5.50
CA TRP A 69 -1.48 9.57 -6.31
C TRP A 69 -2.92 9.99 -6.53
N LEU A 70 -3.79 9.06 -6.90
CA LEU A 70 -5.20 9.31 -7.16
C LEU A 70 -5.99 9.66 -5.90
N THR A 71 -5.67 9.01 -4.79
CA THR A 71 -6.51 9.04 -3.56
C THR A 71 -6.01 10.00 -2.49
N VAL A 72 -4.75 10.45 -2.51
CA VAL A 72 -4.16 11.25 -1.42
C VAL A 72 -4.94 12.55 -1.11
N ARG A 73 -5.50 13.21 -2.13
CA ARG A 73 -6.35 14.40 -1.91
C ARG A 73 -7.66 14.05 -1.21
N TRP A 74 -8.28 12.96 -1.63
CA TRP A 74 -9.53 12.48 -1.03
C TRP A 74 -9.33 11.93 0.37
N ILE A 75 -8.22 11.27 0.65
CA ILE A 75 -7.84 10.81 2.00
C ILE A 75 -7.80 11.99 2.96
N GLY A 76 -7.28 13.14 2.53
CA GLY A 76 -7.30 14.37 3.30
C GLY A 76 -6.30 14.41 4.46
N ALA A 77 -5.29 13.54 4.45
CA ALA A 77 -4.16 13.60 5.38
C ALA A 77 -3.22 14.75 4.98
N ARG A 78 -3.23 15.84 5.77
CA ARG A 78 -2.53 17.09 5.44
C ARG A 78 -1.19 17.28 6.15
N SER A 79 -0.82 16.40 7.07
CA SER A 79 0.47 16.45 7.77
C SER A 79 1.31 15.24 7.43
N THR A 80 2.64 15.37 7.46
CA THR A 80 3.58 14.25 7.26
C THR A 80 3.26 13.08 8.17
N ALA A 81 2.97 13.34 9.44
CA ALA A 81 2.62 12.29 10.41
C ALA A 81 1.35 11.53 10.00
N ARG A 82 0.30 12.22 9.52
CA ARG A 82 -0.93 11.58 9.05
C ARG A 82 -0.72 10.79 7.76
N LEU A 83 0.09 11.30 6.85
CA LEU A 83 0.44 10.59 5.60
C LEU A 83 1.23 9.31 5.89
N LEU A 84 2.20 9.37 6.81
CA LEU A 84 2.93 8.19 7.26
C LEU A 84 2.05 7.22 8.05
N ALA A 85 1.07 7.72 8.81
CA ALA A 85 0.09 6.85 9.49
C ALA A 85 -0.78 6.08 8.48
N VAL A 86 -1.18 6.70 7.36
CA VAL A 86 -1.87 6.00 6.25
C VAL A 86 -0.93 4.97 5.61
N GLY A 87 0.32 5.32 5.36
CA GLY A 87 1.32 4.38 4.82
C GLY A 87 1.58 3.19 5.76
N ALA A 88 1.68 3.44 7.07
CA ALA A 88 1.82 2.38 8.07
C ALA A 88 0.58 1.47 8.12
N LEU A 89 -0.62 2.06 8.03
CA LEU A 89 -1.86 1.29 7.92
C LEU A 89 -1.84 0.39 6.68
N TRP A 90 -1.46 0.91 5.51
CA TRP A 90 -1.37 0.13 4.28
C TRP A 90 -0.36 -1.01 4.39
N LEU A 91 0.83 -0.73 4.94
CA LEU A 91 1.87 -1.73 5.16
C LEU A 91 1.38 -2.86 6.07
N LEU A 92 0.82 -2.54 7.23
CA LEU A 92 0.36 -3.53 8.21
C LEU A 92 -0.78 -4.39 7.66
N LEU A 93 -1.74 -3.76 7.00
CA LEU A 93 -2.87 -4.46 6.38
C LEU A 93 -2.41 -5.37 5.23
N MET A 94 -1.43 -4.93 4.41
CA MET A 94 -0.94 -5.73 3.30
C MET A 94 -0.13 -6.93 3.80
N VAL A 95 0.74 -6.75 4.79
CA VAL A 95 1.47 -7.87 5.43
C VAL A 95 0.49 -8.90 5.98
N GLY A 96 -0.53 -8.44 6.72
CA GLY A 96 -1.56 -9.34 7.24
C GLY A 96 -2.34 -10.07 6.13
N PHE A 97 -2.75 -9.34 5.10
CA PHE A 97 -3.47 -9.89 3.95
C PHE A 97 -2.65 -10.95 3.22
N ASP A 98 -1.39 -10.67 2.92
CA ASP A 98 -0.52 -11.61 2.18
C ASP A 98 -0.22 -12.87 3.00
N ILE A 99 -0.02 -12.75 4.31
CA ILE A 99 0.16 -13.91 5.19
C ILE A 99 -1.10 -14.78 5.19
N VAL A 100 -2.28 -14.17 5.39
CA VAL A 100 -3.56 -14.90 5.39
C VAL A 100 -3.80 -15.58 4.05
N LEU A 101 -3.57 -14.85 2.95
CA LEU A 101 -3.73 -15.39 1.60
C LEU A 101 -2.77 -16.56 1.34
N ALA A 102 -1.50 -16.42 1.68
CA ALA A 102 -0.49 -17.46 1.50
C ALA A 102 -0.81 -18.73 2.31
N GLN A 103 -1.27 -18.56 3.55
CA GLN A 103 -1.72 -19.69 4.39
C GLN A 103 -2.97 -20.36 3.82
N SER A 104 -3.93 -19.58 3.32
CA SER A 104 -5.14 -20.11 2.69
C SER A 104 -4.83 -20.94 1.43
N LEU A 105 -3.74 -20.61 0.74
CA LEU A 105 -3.21 -21.35 -0.41
C LEU A 105 -2.33 -22.55 -0.01
N GLY A 106 -2.18 -22.82 1.30
CA GLY A 106 -1.41 -23.94 1.80
C GLY A 106 0.11 -23.76 1.79
N PHE A 107 0.61 -22.53 1.69
CA PHE A 107 2.06 -22.27 1.74
C PHE A 107 2.60 -22.44 3.16
N SER A 108 3.77 -23.09 3.26
CA SER A 108 4.46 -23.24 4.53
C SER A 108 5.00 -21.91 5.05
N TRP A 109 5.14 -21.79 6.36
CA TRP A 109 5.75 -20.61 6.99
C TRP A 109 7.17 -20.35 6.47
N GLU A 110 7.93 -21.39 6.20
CA GLU A 110 9.28 -21.25 5.64
C GLU A 110 9.26 -20.55 4.27
N ARG A 111 8.31 -20.89 3.41
CA ARG A 111 8.13 -20.25 2.11
C ARG A 111 7.69 -18.79 2.25
N ILE A 112 6.74 -18.52 3.16
CA ILE A 112 6.25 -17.16 3.41
C ILE A 112 7.41 -16.27 3.89
N LEU A 113 8.20 -16.74 4.85
CA LEU A 113 9.34 -15.99 5.37
C LEU A 113 10.46 -15.79 4.34
N ALA A 114 10.64 -16.76 3.43
CA ALA A 114 11.63 -16.64 2.36
C ALA A 114 11.32 -15.48 1.38
N ASP A 115 10.05 -15.19 1.14
CA ASP A 115 9.64 -14.07 0.27
C ASP A 115 9.98 -12.69 0.88
N PHE A 116 10.12 -12.62 2.20
CA PHE A 116 10.55 -11.42 2.92
C PHE A 116 12.06 -11.33 3.14
N ASP A 117 12.82 -12.43 2.96
CA ASP A 117 14.25 -12.47 3.22
C ASP A 117 15.07 -12.08 1.98
N PRO A 118 15.71 -10.89 1.96
CA PRO A 118 16.55 -10.47 0.83
C PRO A 118 17.73 -11.41 0.56
N ARG A 119 18.22 -12.11 1.59
CA ARG A 119 19.35 -13.07 1.45
C ARG A 119 18.95 -14.28 0.63
N ARG A 120 17.66 -14.61 0.63
CA ARG A 120 17.06 -15.69 -0.17
C ARG A 120 16.47 -15.18 -1.50
N GLY A 121 16.74 -13.92 -1.86
CA GLY A 121 16.23 -13.27 -3.06
C GLY A 121 14.80 -12.76 -2.96
N GLY A 122 14.21 -12.75 -1.75
CA GLY A 122 12.90 -12.19 -1.49
C GLY A 122 12.93 -10.66 -1.56
N LEU A 123 12.13 -10.07 -2.43
CA LEU A 123 12.02 -8.62 -2.60
C LEU A 123 10.67 -8.08 -2.10
N LEU A 124 9.79 -8.95 -1.61
CA LEU A 124 8.45 -8.57 -1.17
C LEU A 124 8.50 -7.54 -0.04
N GLY A 125 9.39 -7.74 0.93
CA GLY A 125 9.58 -6.79 2.04
C GLY A 125 9.99 -5.39 1.57
N PHE A 126 10.81 -5.26 0.54
CA PHE A 126 11.17 -3.96 -0.04
C PHE A 126 9.97 -3.32 -0.74
N GLY A 127 9.24 -4.07 -1.56
CA GLY A 127 8.01 -3.59 -2.21
C GLY A 127 7.00 -3.09 -1.19
N MET A 128 6.77 -3.85 -0.11
CA MET A 128 5.86 -3.45 0.96
C MET A 128 6.36 -2.25 1.76
N ALA A 129 7.66 -2.15 2.05
CA ALA A 129 8.23 -1.01 2.76
C ALA A 129 7.99 0.31 2.00
N THR A 130 7.89 0.28 0.67
CA THR A 130 7.55 1.47 -0.12
C THR A 130 6.16 2.00 0.22
N MET A 131 5.21 1.16 0.63
CA MET A 131 3.86 1.58 1.01
C MET A 131 3.87 2.62 2.13
N LEU A 132 4.82 2.53 3.06
CA LEU A 132 4.94 3.46 4.18
C LEU A 132 5.11 4.90 3.71
N VAL A 133 5.89 5.11 2.65
CA VAL A 133 6.25 6.44 2.16
C VAL A 133 5.40 6.91 0.99
N MET A 134 4.66 6.02 0.32
CA MET A 134 3.92 6.35 -0.90
C MET A 134 2.85 7.44 -0.72
N PRO A 135 2.02 7.48 0.35
CA PRO A 135 1.06 8.57 0.55
C PRO A 135 1.77 9.92 0.72
N TRP A 136 2.90 9.94 1.45
CA TRP A 136 3.70 11.14 1.64
C TRP A 136 4.35 11.60 0.33
N LEU A 137 4.94 10.67 -0.43
CA LEU A 137 5.57 10.97 -1.72
C LEU A 137 4.54 11.53 -2.71
N ALA A 138 3.37 10.87 -2.83
CA ALA A 138 2.29 11.33 -3.68
C ALA A 138 1.78 12.72 -3.30
N ALA A 139 1.61 12.99 -1.99
CA ALA A 139 1.21 14.30 -1.51
C ALA A 139 2.25 15.37 -1.85
N ARG A 140 3.52 15.07 -1.66
CA ARG A 140 4.62 16.00 -1.96
C ARG A 140 4.72 16.34 -3.44
N LEU A 141 4.65 15.33 -4.30
CA LEU A 141 4.70 15.52 -5.76
C LEU A 141 3.47 16.26 -6.31
N ARG A 142 2.32 16.17 -5.62
CA ARG A 142 1.10 16.93 -5.94
C ARG A 142 1.06 18.33 -5.32
N GLY A 143 2.12 18.76 -4.65
CA GLY A 143 2.17 20.08 -4.00
C GLY A 143 1.24 20.24 -2.80
N LEU A 144 0.80 19.14 -2.19
CA LEU A 144 -0.03 19.15 -0.98
C LEU A 144 0.91 19.31 0.22
N ARG A 145 0.89 20.50 0.83
CA ARG A 145 1.63 20.84 2.06
C ARG A 145 0.69 20.87 3.25
#